data_a5ce709bd914b7522ebb503f0f9dcf6a
#
_entry.id   a5ce709bd914b7522ebb503f0f9dcf6a
#
_cell.length_a   1.000
_cell.length_b   1.000
_cell.length_c   1.000
_cell.angle_alpha   90.00
_cell.angle_beta   90.00
_cell.angle_gamma   90.00
#
_symmetry.space_group_name_H-M   'P 1'
#
loop_
_entity.id
_entity.type
_entity.pdbx_description
1 polymer ?
#
loop_
_entity_poly.entity_id
_entity_poly.type
_entity_poly.pdbx_seq_one_letter_code
_entity_poly.pdbx_strand_id
1 'polypeptide(L)'
;MTRSDIIKKVKVKLEEFSNFENQSYVLPANDMMKPIDSYIEETMDEATREVLHILPLWFVSSMGIDGAAPVTIVADGYGTHAEMNLPQDFLRLVAVKLKSWRREVNDGLNLISHTHPRYKEQQNPATRGRIDKPVGVLTGNKIELYSAADATDVLEYFIYIPTLKAEQVEDRIIDYVVLNTAAKVMSIYGKIDGMKLLQEQLAQSIKMIAR
;
A
#
# COMPACT_ATOMS: atom_id res chain seq x y z
N MET A 1 -16.46 10.50 2.09
CA MET A 1 -17.68 9.63 2.12
C MET A 1 -17.81 8.96 3.48
N THR A 2 -19.04 8.66 3.99
CA THR A 2 -19.19 7.96 5.28
C THR A 2 -19.02 6.44 5.13
N ARG A 3 -18.63 5.74 6.22
CA ARG A 3 -18.51 4.27 6.24
C ARG A 3 -19.83 3.59 5.82
N SER A 4 -20.98 4.10 6.28
CA SER A 4 -22.31 3.59 5.90
C SER A 4 -22.60 3.72 4.39
N ASP A 5 -22.13 4.82 3.76
CA ASP A 5 -22.32 5.00 2.31
C ASP A 5 -21.46 4.02 1.51
N ILE A 6 -20.26 3.71 1.99
CA ILE A 6 -19.38 2.71 1.37
C ILE A 6 -20.03 1.32 1.47
N ILE A 7 -20.56 0.95 2.63
CA ILE A 7 -21.29 -0.32 2.83
C ILE A 7 -22.45 -0.44 1.85
N LYS A 8 -23.24 0.64 1.67
CA LYS A 8 -24.34 0.64 0.68
C LYS A 8 -23.83 0.42 -0.74
N LYS A 9 -22.73 1.07 -1.14
CA LYS A 9 -22.13 0.87 -2.46
C LYS A 9 -21.64 -0.57 -2.65
N VAL A 10 -21.02 -1.18 -1.64
CA VAL A 10 -20.59 -2.59 -1.67
C VAL A 10 -21.79 -3.51 -1.86
N LYS A 11 -22.90 -3.29 -1.13
CA LYS A 11 -24.13 -4.08 -1.30
C LYS A 11 -24.68 -4.00 -2.72
N VAL A 12 -24.76 -2.80 -3.29
CA VAL A 12 -25.21 -2.62 -4.69
C VAL A 12 -24.32 -3.43 -5.64
N LYS A 13 -23.00 -3.40 -5.43
CA LYS A 13 -22.08 -4.19 -6.25
C LYS A 13 -22.30 -5.70 -6.07
N LEU A 14 -22.51 -6.17 -4.87
CA LEU A 14 -22.82 -7.58 -4.60
C LEU A 14 -24.15 -8.01 -5.27
N GLU A 15 -25.17 -7.16 -5.28
CA GLU A 15 -26.45 -7.41 -5.93
C GLU A 15 -26.31 -7.46 -7.46
N GLU A 16 -25.55 -6.55 -8.07
CA GLU A 16 -25.27 -6.54 -9.51
C GLU A 16 -24.71 -7.90 -9.99
N PHE A 17 -23.79 -8.47 -9.25
CA PHE A 17 -23.16 -9.77 -9.59
C PHE A 17 -24.00 -10.98 -9.20
N SER A 18 -24.93 -10.86 -8.25
CA SER A 18 -25.85 -11.94 -7.90
C SER A 18 -26.91 -12.17 -8.97
N ASN A 19 -27.42 -11.11 -9.57
CA ASN A 19 -28.43 -11.18 -10.61
C ASN A 19 -27.90 -11.79 -11.93
N PHE A 20 -26.59 -11.73 -12.18
CA PHE A 20 -25.98 -12.36 -13.37
C PHE A 20 -26.02 -13.89 -13.34
N GLU A 21 -26.04 -14.50 -12.15
CA GLU A 21 -26.00 -15.96 -12.01
C GLU A 21 -27.37 -16.65 -11.92
N ASN A 22 -28.50 -15.92 -12.09
CA ASN A 22 -29.86 -16.46 -11.90
C ASN A 22 -30.07 -17.31 -10.61
N GLN A 23 -29.22 -17.12 -9.64
CA GLN A 23 -29.35 -17.78 -8.34
C GLN A 23 -29.83 -16.75 -7.32
N SER A 24 -31.10 -16.90 -6.92
CA SER A 24 -31.56 -16.26 -5.69
C SER A 24 -30.50 -16.47 -4.60
N TYR A 25 -30.01 -15.38 -3.98
CA TYR A 25 -29.24 -15.49 -2.76
C TYR A 25 -30.14 -16.09 -1.66
N VAL A 26 -30.32 -17.36 -1.72
CA VAL A 26 -30.68 -18.11 -0.53
C VAL A 26 -29.36 -18.24 0.21
N LEU A 27 -29.08 -17.29 1.11
CA LEU A 27 -28.11 -17.50 2.16
C LEU A 27 -28.41 -18.87 2.73
N PRO A 28 -27.44 -19.81 2.80
CA PRO A 28 -27.70 -21.06 3.46
C PRO A 28 -28.27 -20.71 4.84
N ALA A 29 -29.44 -21.24 5.15
CA ALA A 29 -30.16 -21.01 6.40
C ALA A 29 -29.40 -21.74 7.55
N ASN A 30 -28.17 -21.31 7.78
CA ASN A 30 -27.38 -21.72 8.92
C ASN A 30 -27.42 -20.53 9.89
N ASP A 31 -28.11 -20.71 11.00
CA ASP A 31 -28.27 -19.75 12.12
C ASP A 31 -26.93 -19.20 12.69
N MET A 32 -25.78 -19.59 12.12
CA MET A 32 -24.45 -19.16 12.52
C MET A 32 -23.81 -18.14 11.57
N MET A 33 -24.43 -17.73 10.45
CA MET A 33 -23.84 -16.75 9.57
C MET A 33 -24.12 -15.33 10.06
N LYS A 34 -23.06 -14.54 10.21
CA LYS A 34 -23.17 -13.12 10.52
C LYS A 34 -23.93 -12.40 9.38
N PRO A 35 -24.62 -11.26 9.68
CA PRO A 35 -25.18 -10.40 8.65
C PRO A 35 -24.10 -9.98 7.64
N ILE A 36 -24.47 -9.82 6.37
CA ILE A 36 -23.55 -9.42 5.30
C ILE A 36 -22.77 -8.14 5.63
N ASP A 37 -23.41 -7.21 6.35
CA ASP A 37 -22.80 -5.96 6.79
C ASP A 37 -21.57 -6.19 7.66
N SER A 38 -21.60 -7.19 8.55
CA SER A 38 -20.46 -7.55 9.39
C SER A 38 -19.27 -8.02 8.55
N TYR A 39 -19.50 -8.83 7.52
CA TYR A 39 -18.42 -9.26 6.63
C TYR A 39 -17.85 -8.11 5.80
N ILE A 40 -18.70 -7.18 5.33
CA ILE A 40 -18.26 -5.98 4.65
C ILE A 40 -17.40 -5.13 5.60
N GLU A 41 -17.84 -4.91 6.83
CA GLU A 41 -17.09 -4.13 7.83
C GLU A 41 -15.75 -4.75 8.18
N GLU A 42 -15.70 -6.08 8.35
CA GLU A 42 -14.47 -6.82 8.69
C GLU A 42 -13.45 -6.79 7.56
N THR A 43 -13.88 -6.78 6.29
CA THR A 43 -12.98 -6.87 5.14
C THR A 43 -12.59 -5.51 4.54
N MET A 44 -13.37 -4.46 4.79
CA MET A 44 -13.25 -3.17 4.11
C MET A 44 -11.92 -2.47 4.39
N ASP A 45 -11.43 -2.47 5.63
CA ASP A 45 -10.16 -1.80 5.96
C ASP A 45 -8.95 -2.57 5.41
N GLU A 46 -9.03 -3.91 5.33
CA GLU A 46 -8.02 -4.71 4.65
C GLU A 46 -8.03 -4.48 3.13
N ALA A 47 -9.22 -4.45 2.53
CA ALA A 47 -9.39 -4.13 1.12
C ALA A 47 -8.84 -2.74 0.78
N THR A 48 -9.02 -1.77 1.68
CA THR A 48 -8.47 -0.42 1.54
C THR A 48 -6.94 -0.45 1.50
N ARG A 49 -6.30 -1.16 2.43
CA ARG A 49 -4.82 -1.31 2.44
C ARG A 49 -4.30 -1.92 1.15
N GLU A 50 -4.92 -2.98 0.66
CA GLU A 50 -4.52 -3.62 -0.59
C GLU A 50 -4.66 -2.67 -1.79
N VAL A 51 -5.77 -1.95 -1.88
CA VAL A 51 -6.00 -0.96 -2.95
C VAL A 51 -4.93 0.12 -2.94
N LEU A 52 -4.56 0.66 -1.77
CA LEU A 52 -3.51 1.66 -1.63
C LEU A 52 -2.12 1.14 -2.04
N HIS A 53 -1.89 -0.17 -1.91
CA HIS A 53 -0.65 -0.81 -2.38
C HIS A 53 -0.59 -0.99 -3.89
N ILE A 54 -1.71 -1.37 -4.54
CA ILE A 54 -1.72 -1.72 -5.96
C ILE A 54 -1.94 -0.50 -6.89
N LEU A 55 -2.53 0.58 -6.38
CA LEU A 55 -2.72 1.80 -7.16
C LEU A 55 -1.37 2.47 -7.49
N PRO A 56 -1.22 3.13 -8.65
CA PRO A 56 -0.02 3.89 -8.98
C PRO A 56 0.31 4.93 -7.91
N LEU A 57 1.61 5.07 -7.56
CA LEU A 57 2.03 5.97 -6.48
C LEU A 57 1.56 7.40 -6.70
N TRP A 58 1.67 7.92 -7.94
CA TRP A 58 1.23 9.27 -8.27
C TRP A 58 -0.27 9.51 -8.04
N PHE A 59 -1.08 8.45 -8.08
CA PHE A 59 -2.53 8.54 -7.86
C PHE A 59 -2.90 8.61 -6.38
N VAL A 60 -2.05 8.09 -5.49
CA VAL A 60 -2.31 8.02 -4.04
C VAL A 60 -1.39 8.93 -3.22
N SER A 61 -0.39 9.55 -3.84
CA SER A 61 0.62 10.36 -3.15
C SER A 61 0.07 11.57 -2.38
N SER A 62 -1.10 12.10 -2.81
CA SER A 62 -1.80 13.20 -2.10
C SER A 62 -2.23 12.85 -0.67
N MET A 63 -2.34 11.55 -0.35
CA MET A 63 -2.65 11.09 1.01
C MET A 63 -1.40 10.86 1.86
N GLY A 64 -0.23 11.18 1.31
CA GLY A 64 1.03 11.11 2.04
C GLY A 64 1.08 12.13 3.17
N ILE A 65 1.59 11.69 4.31
CA ILE A 65 1.87 12.54 5.46
C ILE A 65 3.36 12.63 5.71
N ASP A 66 3.81 13.76 6.26
CA ASP A 66 5.20 13.93 6.66
C ASP A 66 5.43 13.21 8.01
N GLY A 67 6.36 12.27 8.00
CA GLY A 67 6.75 11.50 9.17
C GLY A 67 8.10 11.96 9.69
N ALA A 68 8.11 12.78 10.71
CA ALA A 68 9.36 13.13 11.39
C ALA A 68 9.86 11.93 12.20
N ALA A 69 10.89 11.24 11.72
CA ALA A 69 11.56 10.18 12.47
C ALA A 69 13.07 10.47 12.55
N PRO A 70 13.70 10.25 13.72
CA PRO A 70 15.13 10.40 13.84
C PRO A 70 15.85 9.37 12.97
N VAL A 71 16.88 9.80 12.26
CA VAL A 71 17.80 8.93 11.54
C VAL A 71 19.05 8.70 12.36
N THR A 72 19.54 7.47 12.34
CA THR A 72 20.82 7.09 12.91
C THR A 72 21.80 6.82 11.78
N ILE A 73 22.92 7.51 11.76
CA ILE A 73 23.97 7.26 10.77
C ILE A 73 24.85 6.12 11.25
N VAL A 74 24.96 5.08 10.44
CA VAL A 74 25.75 3.89 10.71
C VAL A 74 26.90 3.83 9.72
N ALA A 75 28.12 3.69 10.24
CA ALA A 75 29.29 3.37 9.43
C ALA A 75 29.45 1.86 9.38
N ASP A 76 29.49 1.30 8.20
CA ASP A 76 29.86 -0.09 7.96
C ASP A 76 31.20 -0.16 7.20
N GLY A 77 31.79 -1.32 7.03
CA GLY A 77 33.09 -1.46 6.34
C GLY A 77 33.07 -1.01 4.86
N TYR A 78 31.94 -0.56 4.34
CA TYR A 78 31.73 -0.19 2.93
C TYR A 78 31.34 1.28 2.76
N GLY A 79 31.10 2.01 3.83
CA GLY A 79 30.72 3.43 3.84
C GLY A 79 29.72 3.77 4.95
N THR A 80 28.93 4.82 4.72
CA THR A 80 27.89 5.25 5.65
C THR A 80 26.50 5.05 5.05
N HIS A 81 25.54 4.71 5.90
CA HIS A 81 24.11 4.71 5.55
C HIS A 81 23.32 5.26 6.75
N ALA A 82 22.12 5.72 6.48
CA ALA A 82 21.20 6.14 7.52
C ALA A 82 20.18 5.03 7.79
N GLU A 83 19.88 4.77 9.05
CA GLU A 83 18.80 3.89 9.48
C GLU A 83 17.69 4.71 10.12
N MET A 84 16.45 4.36 9.82
CA MET A 84 15.26 4.95 10.41
C MET A 84 14.21 3.87 10.70
N ASN A 85 13.60 3.93 11.90
CA ASN A 85 12.46 3.09 12.21
C ASN A 85 11.22 3.62 11.50
N LEU A 86 10.45 2.72 10.90
CA LEU A 86 9.19 3.08 10.26
C LEU A 86 8.10 3.32 11.31
N PRO A 87 7.19 4.28 11.10
CA PRO A 87 6.00 4.46 11.93
C PRO A 87 5.15 3.18 12.00
N GLN A 88 4.40 2.98 13.09
CA GLN A 88 3.55 1.79 13.24
C GLN A 88 2.45 1.69 12.19
N ASP A 89 1.98 2.83 11.72
CA ASP A 89 0.95 2.96 10.69
C ASP A 89 1.52 3.05 9.27
N PHE A 90 2.84 2.87 9.09
CA PHE A 90 3.47 2.89 7.78
C PHE A 90 2.86 1.86 6.84
N LEU A 91 2.34 2.31 5.71
CA LEU A 91 1.82 1.44 4.66
C LEU A 91 2.73 1.45 3.43
N ARG A 92 3.07 2.65 2.92
CA ARG A 92 3.80 2.79 1.66
C ARG A 92 4.64 4.07 1.63
N LEU A 93 5.87 3.96 1.14
CA LEU A 93 6.74 5.14 0.99
C LEU A 93 6.29 5.98 -0.20
N VAL A 94 6.10 7.28 0.01
CA VAL A 94 5.93 8.24 -1.07
C VAL A 94 7.28 8.77 -1.51
N ALA A 95 8.04 9.33 -0.56
CA ALA A 95 9.37 9.86 -0.82
C ALA A 95 10.17 9.98 0.47
N VAL A 96 11.48 9.74 0.39
CA VAL A 96 12.42 10.04 1.46
C VAL A 96 13.68 10.65 0.88
N LYS A 97 14.25 11.63 1.60
CA LYS A 97 15.45 12.31 1.16
C LYS A 97 16.32 12.71 2.34
N LEU A 98 17.62 12.43 2.24
CA LEU A 98 18.64 13.01 3.11
C LEU A 98 19.07 14.36 2.52
N LYS A 99 19.47 15.29 3.36
CA LYS A 99 19.88 16.65 2.96
C LYS A 99 21.06 16.65 1.96
N SER A 100 21.96 15.68 2.08
CA SER A 100 23.08 15.51 1.16
C SER A 100 22.69 14.98 -0.22
N TRP A 101 21.52 14.36 -0.36
CA TRP A 101 21.14 13.70 -1.58
C TRP A 101 20.67 14.66 -2.67
N ARG A 102 21.03 14.36 -3.92
CA ARG A 102 20.53 15.10 -5.08
C ARG A 102 19.17 14.66 -5.55
N ARG A 103 18.77 13.45 -5.21
CA ARG A 103 17.47 12.82 -5.59
C ARG A 103 16.86 12.17 -4.38
N GLU A 104 15.56 12.02 -4.40
CA GLU A 104 14.81 11.25 -3.42
C GLU A 104 14.77 9.75 -3.75
N VAL A 105 14.46 8.95 -2.76
CA VAL A 105 14.04 7.55 -2.91
C VAL A 105 12.52 7.51 -2.79
N ASN A 106 11.87 6.83 -3.72
CA ASN A 106 10.43 6.59 -3.69
C ASN A 106 10.11 5.14 -4.06
N ASP A 107 8.88 4.73 -3.72
CA ASP A 107 8.40 3.40 -4.05
C ASP A 107 8.30 3.21 -5.57
N GLY A 108 8.86 2.09 -6.06
CA GLY A 108 8.89 1.76 -7.49
C GLY A 108 10.12 2.24 -8.25
N LEU A 109 10.97 3.12 -7.68
CA LEU A 109 12.18 3.58 -8.37
C LEU A 109 13.47 3.06 -7.71
N ASN A 110 13.75 3.48 -6.49
CA ASN A 110 15.00 3.19 -5.78
C ASN A 110 14.77 2.55 -4.41
N LEU A 111 13.52 2.22 -4.08
CA LEU A 111 13.18 1.46 -2.89
C LEU A 111 13.18 -0.03 -3.24
N ILE A 112 13.90 -0.80 -2.46
CA ILE A 112 13.96 -2.27 -2.62
C ILE A 112 13.71 -2.96 -1.29
N SER A 113 13.30 -4.24 -1.32
CA SER A 113 13.26 -5.06 -0.12
C SER A 113 14.63 -5.68 0.16
N HIS A 114 14.87 -6.07 1.42
CA HIS A 114 16.10 -6.78 1.80
C HIS A 114 16.29 -8.13 1.08
N THR A 115 15.21 -8.70 0.52
CA THR A 115 15.25 -9.94 -0.28
C THR A 115 15.62 -9.69 -1.74
N HIS A 116 15.63 -8.43 -2.18
CA HIS A 116 15.96 -8.08 -3.56
C HIS A 116 17.45 -8.34 -3.86
N PRO A 117 17.81 -8.89 -5.04
CA PRO A 117 19.21 -9.17 -5.39
C PRO A 117 20.15 -7.97 -5.23
N ARG A 118 19.69 -6.76 -5.53
CA ARG A 118 20.46 -5.51 -5.37
C ARG A 118 20.78 -5.15 -3.92
N TYR A 119 20.19 -5.80 -2.92
CA TYR A 119 20.57 -5.57 -1.53
C TYR A 119 22.03 -5.94 -1.28
N LYS A 120 22.51 -7.05 -1.87
CA LYS A 120 23.92 -7.45 -1.76
C LYS A 120 24.87 -6.43 -2.38
N GLU A 121 24.42 -5.67 -3.37
CA GLU A 121 25.22 -4.61 -4.01
C GLU A 121 25.51 -3.46 -3.02
N GLN A 122 24.68 -3.28 -1.99
CA GLN A 122 24.89 -2.26 -0.96
C GLN A 122 26.11 -2.56 -0.05
N GLN A 123 26.57 -3.79 -0.05
CA GLN A 123 27.79 -4.23 0.65
C GLN A 123 29.06 -4.05 -0.20
N ASN A 124 28.97 -3.45 -1.39
CA ASN A 124 30.11 -3.20 -2.27
C ASN A 124 30.23 -1.69 -2.55
N PRO A 125 31.33 -1.03 -2.18
CA PRO A 125 31.51 0.42 -2.39
C PRO A 125 31.35 0.87 -3.84
N ALA A 126 31.62 0.01 -4.82
CA ALA A 126 31.54 0.36 -6.23
C ALA A 126 30.08 0.39 -6.78
N THR A 127 29.20 -0.44 -6.22
CA THR A 127 27.81 -0.62 -6.68
C THR A 127 26.76 -0.08 -5.72
N ARG A 128 27.17 0.24 -4.49
CA ARG A 128 26.34 0.84 -3.44
C ARG A 128 25.65 2.11 -3.90
N GLY A 129 24.48 2.39 -3.35
CA GLY A 129 23.80 3.68 -3.53
C GLY A 129 24.71 4.87 -3.23
N ARG A 130 24.55 5.93 -3.98
CA ARG A 130 25.36 7.17 -3.88
C ARG A 130 24.44 8.37 -3.69
N ILE A 131 24.97 9.50 -3.27
CA ILE A 131 24.23 10.76 -3.09
C ILE A 131 23.49 11.24 -4.36
N ASP A 132 23.94 10.88 -5.55
CA ASP A 132 23.31 11.17 -6.85
C ASP A 132 22.36 10.04 -7.32
N LYS A 133 22.52 8.85 -6.76
CA LYS A 133 21.69 7.66 -7.03
C LYS A 133 21.41 6.90 -5.73
N PRO A 134 20.65 7.50 -4.81
CA PRO A 134 20.39 6.88 -3.52
C PRO A 134 19.52 5.61 -3.67
N VAL A 135 19.67 4.71 -2.72
CA VAL A 135 18.89 3.47 -2.63
C VAL A 135 18.33 3.35 -1.22
N GLY A 136 17.04 3.09 -1.10
CA GLY A 136 16.39 2.73 0.15
C GLY A 136 16.13 1.23 0.21
N VAL A 137 16.35 0.63 1.36
CA VAL A 137 16.08 -0.79 1.59
C VAL A 137 15.13 -0.95 2.75
N LEU A 138 14.00 -1.62 2.51
CA LEU A 138 13.05 -1.98 3.56
C LEU A 138 13.49 -3.28 4.24
N THR A 139 13.72 -3.22 5.54
CA THR A 139 14.15 -4.35 6.38
C THR A 139 13.25 -4.46 7.61
N GLY A 140 12.18 -5.26 7.52
CA GLY A 140 11.20 -5.37 8.60
C GLY A 140 10.51 -4.03 8.88
N ASN A 141 10.71 -3.50 10.08
CA ASN A 141 10.17 -2.20 10.51
C ASN A 141 11.16 -1.03 10.37
N LYS A 142 12.22 -1.20 9.59
CA LYS A 142 13.25 -0.18 9.33
C LYS A 142 13.40 0.10 7.86
N ILE A 143 13.88 1.29 7.54
CA ILE A 143 14.42 1.63 6.24
C ILE A 143 15.89 2.00 6.38
N GLU A 144 16.74 1.40 5.55
CA GLU A 144 18.15 1.72 5.40
C GLU A 144 18.33 2.59 4.16
N LEU A 145 19.01 3.72 4.31
CA LEU A 145 19.13 4.76 3.29
C LEU A 145 20.59 4.88 2.86
N TYR A 146 20.91 4.37 1.68
CA TYR A 146 22.28 4.32 1.12
C TYR A 146 22.47 5.43 0.09
N SER A 147 23.55 6.23 0.17
CA SER A 147 24.51 6.37 1.25
C SER A 147 24.36 7.79 1.84
N ALA A 148 24.61 7.89 3.17
CA ALA A 148 24.77 9.19 3.82
C ALA A 148 26.10 9.82 3.42
N ALA A 149 26.19 11.17 3.37
CA ALA A 149 27.43 11.86 3.02
C ALA A 149 28.50 11.69 4.11
N ASP A 150 28.07 11.87 5.37
CA ASP A 150 28.91 11.75 6.56
C ASP A 150 28.03 11.47 7.79
N ALA A 151 28.67 11.43 8.96
CA ALA A 151 27.99 11.18 10.23
C ALA A 151 27.04 12.29 10.70
N THR A 152 27.03 13.44 10.04
CA THR A 152 26.19 14.60 10.38
C THR A 152 25.02 14.78 9.43
N ASP A 153 24.85 13.88 8.45
CA ASP A 153 23.75 13.94 7.49
C ASP A 153 22.40 13.80 8.22
N VAL A 154 21.41 14.51 7.73
CA VAL A 154 20.09 14.58 8.36
C VAL A 154 18.99 14.32 7.35
N LEU A 155 17.86 13.86 7.85
CA LEU A 155 16.65 13.72 7.05
C LEU A 155 16.17 15.11 6.60
N GLU A 156 15.92 15.27 5.29
CA GLU A 156 15.29 16.46 4.74
C GLU A 156 13.76 16.33 4.81
N TYR A 157 13.25 15.19 4.39
CA TYR A 157 11.84 14.81 4.54
C TYR A 157 11.65 13.28 4.45
N PHE A 158 10.55 12.84 5.00
CA PHE A 158 10.05 11.46 4.90
C PHE A 158 8.54 11.48 4.77
N ILE A 159 8.04 11.21 3.58
CA ILE A 159 6.62 11.23 3.25
C ILE A 159 6.17 9.80 3.01
N TYR A 160 5.13 9.38 3.71
CA TYR A 160 4.57 8.04 3.58
C TYR A 160 3.04 8.07 3.64
N ILE A 161 2.42 7.08 3.03
CA ILE A 161 0.98 6.82 3.16
C ILE A 161 0.79 5.96 4.41
N PRO A 162 0.02 6.42 5.40
CA PRO A 162 -0.30 5.63 6.59
C PRO A 162 -1.36 4.56 6.27
N THR A 163 -1.54 3.61 7.18
CA THR A 163 -2.68 2.70 7.15
C THR A 163 -3.95 3.50 7.40
N LEU A 164 -4.81 3.60 6.41
CA LEU A 164 -6.06 4.36 6.44
C LEU A 164 -7.26 3.41 6.53
N LYS A 165 -8.32 3.88 7.20
CA LYS A 165 -9.64 3.26 7.12
C LYS A 165 -10.35 3.71 5.85
N ALA A 166 -11.34 2.95 5.40
CA ALA A 166 -12.05 3.22 4.15
C ALA A 166 -12.67 4.62 4.07
N GLU A 167 -13.18 5.16 5.20
CA GLU A 167 -13.74 6.50 5.25
C GLU A 167 -12.71 7.64 5.26
N GLN A 168 -11.43 7.33 5.39
CA GLN A 168 -10.32 8.29 5.41
C GLN A 168 -9.65 8.47 4.04
N VAL A 169 -9.95 7.61 3.07
CA VAL A 169 -9.39 7.74 1.73
C VAL A 169 -10.16 8.75 0.89
N GLU A 170 -9.50 9.30 -0.12
CA GLU A 170 -10.13 10.24 -1.06
C GLU A 170 -11.26 9.57 -1.86
N ASP A 171 -12.31 10.34 -2.19
CA ASP A 171 -13.49 9.84 -2.89
C ASP A 171 -13.16 9.14 -4.22
N ARG A 172 -12.12 9.59 -4.92
CA ARG A 172 -11.67 8.97 -6.18
C ARG A 172 -11.14 7.54 -6.01
N ILE A 173 -10.81 7.12 -4.79
CA ILE A 173 -10.29 5.79 -4.47
C ILE A 173 -11.40 4.84 -4.02
N ILE A 174 -12.53 5.39 -3.55
CA ILE A 174 -13.62 4.62 -2.95
C ILE A 174 -14.14 3.51 -3.87
N ASP A 175 -14.28 3.77 -5.16
CA ASP A 175 -14.81 2.75 -6.07
C ASP A 175 -13.89 1.53 -6.21
N TYR A 176 -12.56 1.72 -6.10
CA TYR A 176 -11.59 0.61 -6.05
C TYR A 176 -11.70 -0.17 -4.74
N VAL A 177 -11.90 0.52 -3.62
CA VAL A 177 -12.14 -0.10 -2.31
C VAL A 177 -13.43 -0.91 -2.34
N VAL A 178 -14.51 -0.36 -2.91
CA VAL A 178 -15.81 -1.05 -3.07
C VAL A 178 -15.64 -2.34 -3.88
N LEU A 179 -14.97 -2.30 -5.03
CA LEU A 179 -14.72 -3.48 -5.87
C LEU A 179 -13.92 -4.54 -5.12
N ASN A 180 -12.85 -4.14 -4.44
CA ASN A 180 -12.00 -5.10 -3.71
C ASN A 180 -12.72 -5.69 -2.50
N THR A 181 -13.47 -4.88 -1.76
CA THR A 181 -14.30 -5.35 -0.63
C THR A 181 -15.36 -6.34 -1.11
N ALA A 182 -16.08 -6.02 -2.19
CA ALA A 182 -17.07 -6.92 -2.77
C ALA A 182 -16.44 -8.25 -3.20
N ALA A 183 -15.26 -8.23 -3.83
CA ALA A 183 -14.55 -9.44 -4.22
C ALA A 183 -14.17 -10.32 -3.00
N LYS A 184 -13.69 -9.71 -1.90
CA LYS A 184 -13.39 -10.42 -0.65
C LYS A 184 -14.64 -11.05 -0.03
N VAL A 185 -15.74 -10.31 0.02
CA VAL A 185 -17.02 -10.82 0.54
C VAL A 185 -17.51 -11.99 -0.33
N MET A 186 -17.45 -11.90 -1.66
CA MET A 186 -17.79 -13.01 -2.57
C MET A 186 -16.92 -14.25 -2.30
N SER A 187 -15.64 -14.07 -2.02
CA SER A 187 -14.73 -15.16 -1.65
C SER A 187 -15.18 -15.87 -0.36
N ILE A 188 -15.59 -15.10 0.66
CA ILE A 188 -16.09 -15.66 1.93
C ILE A 188 -17.33 -16.53 1.70
N TYR A 189 -18.20 -16.12 0.78
CA TYR A 189 -19.40 -16.90 0.41
C TYR A 189 -19.13 -18.03 -0.60
N GLY A 190 -17.86 -18.27 -0.98
CA GLY A 190 -17.49 -19.31 -1.95
C GLY A 190 -17.94 -19.02 -3.40
N LYS A 191 -18.28 -17.77 -3.71
CA LYS A 191 -18.70 -17.32 -5.05
C LYS A 191 -17.49 -16.96 -5.90
N ILE A 192 -16.74 -17.98 -6.33
CA ILE A 192 -15.45 -17.83 -7.00
C ILE A 192 -15.56 -17.08 -8.32
N ASP A 193 -16.61 -17.30 -9.11
CA ASP A 193 -16.77 -16.64 -10.41
C ASP A 193 -17.10 -15.15 -10.25
N GLY A 194 -17.98 -14.81 -9.32
CA GLY A 194 -18.26 -13.41 -8.97
C GLY A 194 -17.02 -12.68 -8.44
N MET A 195 -16.22 -13.33 -7.59
CA MET A 195 -14.94 -12.81 -7.10
C MET A 195 -13.99 -12.50 -8.26
N LYS A 196 -13.80 -13.45 -9.20
CA LYS A 196 -12.90 -13.26 -10.36
C LYS A 196 -13.32 -12.08 -11.22
N LEU A 197 -14.62 -11.97 -11.54
CA LEU A 197 -15.15 -10.86 -12.33
C LEU A 197 -14.89 -9.50 -11.67
N LEU A 198 -15.08 -9.38 -10.35
CA LEU A 198 -14.80 -8.16 -9.60
C LEU A 198 -13.31 -7.84 -9.59
N GLN A 199 -12.45 -8.84 -9.44
CA GLN A 199 -10.99 -8.67 -9.52
C GLN A 199 -10.53 -8.24 -10.92
N GLU A 200 -11.12 -8.79 -11.97
CA GLU A 200 -10.86 -8.38 -13.35
C GLU A 200 -11.28 -6.92 -13.60
N GLN A 201 -12.45 -6.51 -13.11
CA GLN A 201 -12.89 -5.11 -13.18
C GLN A 201 -11.93 -4.18 -12.44
N LEU A 202 -11.50 -4.54 -11.23
CA LEU A 202 -10.51 -3.79 -10.47
C LEU A 202 -9.21 -3.66 -11.24
N ALA A 203 -8.69 -4.76 -11.78
CA ALA A 203 -7.44 -4.77 -12.55
C ALA A 203 -7.54 -3.91 -13.83
N GLN A 204 -8.67 -3.97 -14.54
CA GLN A 204 -8.91 -3.13 -15.72
C GLN A 204 -8.97 -1.65 -15.36
N SER A 205 -9.67 -1.30 -14.28
CA SER A 205 -9.78 0.08 -13.80
C SER A 205 -8.41 0.65 -13.41
N ILE A 206 -7.56 -0.15 -12.75
CA ILE A 206 -6.18 0.24 -12.41
C ILE A 206 -5.32 0.43 -13.68
N LYS A 207 -5.45 -0.45 -14.67
CA LYS A 207 -4.72 -0.31 -15.94
C LYS A 207 -5.09 0.96 -16.71
N MET A 208 -6.34 1.42 -16.61
CA MET A 208 -6.77 2.68 -17.25
C MET A 208 -6.13 3.90 -16.60
N ILE A 209 -5.87 3.87 -15.29
CA ILE A 209 -5.17 4.97 -14.61
C ILE A 209 -3.67 4.93 -14.90
N ALA A 210 -3.08 3.74 -15.01
CA ALA A 210 -1.63 3.58 -15.18
C ALA A 210 -1.10 3.95 -16.58
N ARG A 211 -1.99 4.30 -17.52
CA ARG A 211 -1.66 4.80 -18.87
C ARG A 211 -1.50 6.31 -18.86
#